data_96e24eb4023ca3615a238bce99c918cf
#
_entry.id   96e24eb4023ca3615a238bce99c918cf
#
_cell.length_a   1.000
_cell.length_b   1.000
_cell.length_c   1.000
_cell.angle_alpha   90.00
_cell.angle_beta   90.00
_cell.angle_gamma   90.00
#
_symmetry.space_group_name_H-M   'P 1'
#
loop_
_entity.id
_entity.type
_entity.pdbx_description
1 polymer ?
#
loop_
_entity_poly.entity_id
_entity_poly.type
_entity_poly.pdbx_seq_one_letter_code
_entity_poly.pdbx_strand_id
1 'polypeptide(L)'
;FWFNLWQLLIMDKLNFGDIVLLKFPFTDSNTFKKRPALIINDFNDGDIVVCRITSRIYKTSYDIYIDNWENTGLKLHSVVRAHKLATLEKEMVELVMGKIDNSIKEKFKLILSKLTD
;
A
#
# COMPACT_ATOMS: atom_id res chain seq x y z
N PHE A 1 -26.27 10.78 -2.34
CA PHE A 1 -25.29 9.72 -2.48
C PHE A 1 -25.87 8.38 -2.10
N TRP A 2 -25.60 7.39 -2.90
CA TRP A 2 -26.04 6.03 -2.66
C TRP A 2 -24.84 5.18 -2.31
N PHE A 3 -24.75 4.77 -1.04
CA PHE A 3 -23.72 3.85 -0.59
C PHE A 3 -24.36 2.50 -0.29
N ASN A 4 -23.75 1.43 -0.78
CA ASN A 4 -24.11 0.11 -0.31
C ASN A 4 -23.27 -0.22 0.94
N LEU A 5 -23.62 -1.31 1.63
CA LEU A 5 -22.90 -1.71 2.84
C LEU A 5 -21.42 -1.96 2.56
N TRP A 6 -21.10 -2.46 1.38
CA TRP A 6 -19.73 -2.73 1.00
C TRP A 6 -18.91 -1.45 0.91
N GLN A 7 -19.47 -0.39 0.32
CA GLN A 7 -18.82 0.92 0.24
C GLN A 7 -18.62 1.53 1.63
N LEU A 8 -19.58 1.35 2.54
CA LEU A 8 -19.42 1.82 3.90
C LEU A 8 -18.25 1.12 4.60
N LEU A 9 -18.06 -0.18 4.37
CA LEU A 9 -16.95 -0.94 4.96
C LEU A 9 -15.59 -0.45 4.45
N ILE A 10 -15.46 -0.15 3.16
CA ILE A 10 -14.21 0.34 2.60
C ILE A 10 -13.99 1.83 2.83
N MET A 11 -15.01 2.55 3.30
CA MET A 11 -14.87 3.97 3.65
C MET A 11 -14.24 4.19 5.01
N ASP A 12 -14.04 3.15 5.80
CA ASP A 12 -13.27 3.26 7.04
C ASP A 12 -11.89 3.81 6.74
N LYS A 13 -11.44 4.71 7.59
CA LYS A 13 -10.15 5.35 7.40
C LYS A 13 -9.03 4.32 7.43
N LEU A 14 -8.20 4.34 6.39
CA LEU A 14 -6.98 3.55 6.35
C LEU A 14 -5.88 4.32 7.09
N ASN A 15 -4.95 3.59 7.67
CA ASN A 15 -3.89 4.18 8.48
C ASN A 15 -2.53 3.93 7.85
N PHE A 16 -1.59 4.84 8.12
CA PHE A 16 -0.20 4.63 7.73
C PHE A 16 0.29 3.28 8.26
N GLY A 17 0.83 2.48 7.38
CA GLY A 17 1.35 1.15 7.71
C GLY A 17 0.41 0.02 7.32
N ASP A 18 -0.83 0.31 6.97
CA ASP A 18 -1.72 -0.74 6.47
C ASP A 18 -1.21 -1.25 5.13
N ILE A 19 -1.27 -2.55 4.95
CA ILE A 19 -0.96 -3.21 3.68
C ILE A 19 -2.28 -3.58 3.04
N VAL A 20 -2.51 -3.07 1.83
CA VAL A 20 -3.76 -3.28 1.10
C VAL A 20 -3.49 -4.00 -0.21
N LEU A 21 -4.51 -4.67 -0.70
CA LEU A 21 -4.52 -5.24 -2.03
C LEU A 21 -5.27 -4.27 -2.95
N LEU A 22 -4.56 -3.76 -3.95
CA LEU A 22 -5.13 -2.86 -4.95
C LEU A 22 -5.55 -3.66 -6.17
N LYS A 23 -6.66 -3.25 -6.76
CA LYS A 23 -7.21 -3.87 -7.95
C LYS A 23 -7.14 -2.88 -9.10
N PHE A 24 -6.26 -3.16 -10.06
CA PHE A 24 -6.06 -2.31 -11.22
C PHE A 24 -6.78 -2.89 -12.44
N PRO A 25 -7.62 -2.10 -13.13
CA PRO A 25 -8.19 -2.56 -14.40
C PRO A 25 -7.13 -2.51 -15.51
N PHE A 26 -7.14 -3.49 -16.40
CA PHE A 26 -6.38 -3.40 -17.64
C PHE A 26 -7.21 -2.68 -18.69
N THR A 27 -6.57 -1.80 -19.45
CA THR A 27 -7.23 -0.96 -20.43
C THR A 27 -7.71 -1.74 -21.67
N ASP A 28 -7.13 -2.91 -21.91
CA ASP A 28 -7.37 -3.70 -23.14
C ASP A 28 -8.07 -5.02 -22.87
N SER A 29 -8.54 -5.27 -21.63
CA SER A 29 -9.22 -6.51 -21.31
C SER A 29 -10.14 -6.30 -20.11
N ASN A 30 -11.02 -7.29 -19.88
CA ASN A 30 -11.92 -7.28 -18.73
C ASN A 30 -11.24 -7.88 -17.48
N THR A 31 -9.93 -8.07 -17.51
CA THR A 31 -9.21 -8.63 -16.37
C THR A 31 -8.68 -7.52 -15.46
N PHE A 32 -8.35 -7.92 -14.24
CA PHE A 32 -7.79 -7.02 -13.24
C PHE A 32 -6.45 -7.57 -12.76
N LYS A 33 -5.56 -6.65 -12.45
CA LYS A 33 -4.27 -7.00 -11.85
C LYS A 33 -4.31 -6.56 -10.40
N LYS A 34 -3.98 -7.47 -9.49
CA LYS A 34 -3.96 -7.19 -8.06
C LYS A 34 -2.53 -7.01 -7.58
N ARG A 35 -2.29 -5.95 -6.80
CA ARG A 35 -0.95 -5.62 -6.29
C ARG A 35 -1.04 -5.18 -4.83
N PRO A 36 -0.13 -5.64 -3.98
CA PRO A 36 -0.05 -5.11 -2.63
C PRO A 36 0.60 -3.73 -2.63
N ALA A 37 0.18 -2.91 -1.69
CA ALA A 37 0.75 -1.59 -1.49
C ALA A 37 0.65 -1.20 -0.01
N LEU A 38 1.56 -0.30 0.39
CA LEU A 38 1.58 0.26 1.72
C LEU A 38 0.81 1.57 1.73
N ILE A 39 -0.12 1.73 2.65
CA ILE A 39 -0.83 3.00 2.84
C ILE A 39 0.10 3.98 3.54
N ILE A 40 0.24 5.16 2.95
CA ILE A 40 0.98 6.28 3.54
C ILE A 40 0.01 7.23 4.21
N ASN A 41 -1.07 7.60 3.53
CA ASN A 41 -2.08 8.47 4.08
C ASN A 41 -3.41 8.26 3.38
N ASP A 42 -4.47 8.39 4.16
CA ASP A 42 -5.86 8.42 3.69
C ASP A 42 -6.40 9.81 4.03
N PHE A 43 -6.67 10.61 3.00
CA PHE A 43 -7.07 12.01 3.20
C PHE A 43 -8.55 12.20 3.48
N ASN A 44 -9.34 11.12 3.51
CA ASN A 44 -10.80 11.16 3.70
C ASN A 44 -11.55 11.95 2.63
N ASP A 45 -10.95 12.10 1.45
CA ASP A 45 -11.54 12.80 0.31
C ASP A 45 -11.72 11.88 -0.90
N GLY A 46 -11.57 10.58 -0.70
CA GLY A 46 -11.62 9.59 -1.77
C GLY A 46 -10.26 9.23 -2.34
N ASP A 47 -9.20 9.94 -1.96
CA ASP A 47 -7.84 9.69 -2.42
C ASP A 47 -6.95 9.15 -1.30
N ILE A 48 -6.00 8.32 -1.68
CA ILE A 48 -4.97 7.78 -0.78
C ILE A 48 -3.61 7.92 -1.44
N VAL A 49 -2.58 8.05 -0.62
CA VAL A 49 -1.20 7.92 -1.09
C VAL A 49 -0.70 6.55 -0.67
N VAL A 50 -0.14 5.84 -1.62
CA VAL A 50 0.39 4.49 -1.42
C VAL A 50 1.84 4.41 -1.87
N CYS A 51 2.51 3.38 -1.38
CA CYS A 51 3.86 3.05 -1.76
C CYS A 51 3.89 1.61 -2.27
N ARG A 52 4.65 1.38 -3.33
CA ARG A 52 4.71 0.06 -3.96
C ARG A 52 5.34 -0.98 -3.04
N ILE A 53 4.71 -2.15 -2.97
CA ILE A 53 5.28 -3.36 -2.38
C ILE A 53 5.47 -4.36 -3.51
N THR A 54 6.64 -5.00 -3.56
CA THR A 54 6.93 -5.98 -4.60
C THR A 54 7.68 -7.18 -4.03
N SER A 55 7.41 -8.36 -4.60
CA SER A 55 8.14 -9.57 -4.26
C SER A 55 9.50 -9.65 -4.98
N ARG A 56 9.73 -8.82 -5.98
CA ARG A 56 11.05 -8.67 -6.58
C ARG A 56 11.93 -7.91 -5.60
N ILE A 57 13.03 -8.53 -5.17
CA ILE A 57 13.87 -7.96 -4.12
C ILE A 57 14.84 -6.94 -4.72
N TYR A 58 14.62 -5.67 -4.39
CA TYR A 58 15.51 -4.57 -4.68
C TYR A 58 16.26 -4.21 -3.41
N LYS A 59 17.50 -3.77 -3.56
CA LYS A 59 18.40 -3.48 -2.42
C LYS A 59 19.02 -2.09 -2.52
N THR A 60 18.20 -1.11 -2.86
CA THR A 60 18.67 0.29 -2.89
C THR A 60 18.47 0.93 -1.51
N SER A 61 18.98 2.15 -1.34
CA SER A 61 18.79 2.91 -0.10
C SER A 61 17.33 3.29 0.15
N TYR A 62 16.45 3.14 -0.84
CA TYR A 62 15.02 3.45 -0.73
C TYR A 62 14.16 2.21 -0.50
N ASP A 63 14.75 1.04 -0.45
CA ASP A 63 14.02 -0.21 -0.31
C ASP A 63 14.09 -0.74 1.11
N ILE A 64 12.96 -1.18 1.65
CA ILE A 64 12.88 -1.75 2.98
C ILE A 64 12.38 -3.18 2.87
N TYR A 65 13.21 -4.13 3.29
CA TYR A 65 12.82 -5.54 3.35
C TYR A 65 11.83 -5.77 4.50
N ILE A 66 10.76 -6.49 4.23
CA ILE A 66 9.77 -6.83 5.24
C ILE A 66 10.15 -8.17 5.86
N ASP A 67 10.86 -8.13 7.00
CA ASP A 67 11.41 -9.32 7.65
C ASP A 67 10.34 -10.31 8.08
N ASN A 68 9.22 -9.80 8.59
CA ASN A 68 8.14 -10.63 9.12
C ASN A 68 6.95 -10.67 8.17
N TRP A 69 7.21 -10.81 6.89
CA TRP A 69 6.19 -10.77 5.85
C TRP A 69 5.04 -11.75 6.09
N GLU A 70 5.31 -12.89 6.73
CA GLU A 70 4.29 -13.90 7.03
C GLU A 70 3.19 -13.37 7.96
N ASN A 71 3.52 -12.39 8.80
CA ASN A 71 2.58 -11.79 9.76
C ASN A 71 1.85 -10.57 9.19
N THR A 72 2.09 -10.23 7.93
CA THR A 72 1.55 -9.02 7.31
C THR A 72 0.44 -9.30 6.30
N GLY A 73 0.11 -10.57 6.09
CA GLY A 73 -0.84 -10.98 5.06
C GLY A 73 -0.20 -11.18 3.68
N LEU A 74 1.08 -10.83 3.51
CA LEU A 74 1.80 -11.08 2.27
C LEU A 74 2.11 -12.56 2.12
N LYS A 75 2.21 -13.03 0.88
CA LYS A 75 2.43 -14.44 0.57
C LYS A 75 3.86 -14.76 0.18
N LEU A 76 4.69 -13.75 -0.04
CA LEU A 76 6.06 -13.90 -0.51
C LEU A 76 6.96 -12.88 0.20
N HIS A 77 8.26 -13.17 0.22
CA HIS A 77 9.26 -12.15 0.56
C HIS A 77 8.99 -10.90 -0.24
N SER A 78 9.01 -9.75 0.42
CA SER A 78 8.64 -8.50 -0.23
C SER A 78 9.48 -7.35 0.30
N VAL A 79 9.59 -6.32 -0.51
CA VAL A 79 10.20 -5.05 -0.12
C VAL A 79 9.21 -3.92 -0.36
N VAL A 80 9.28 -2.91 0.51
CA VAL A 80 8.62 -1.63 0.30
C VAL A 80 9.58 -0.73 -0.48
N ARG A 81 9.14 -0.24 -1.63
CA ARG A 81 9.92 0.71 -2.42
C ARG A 81 9.49 2.13 -2.06
N ALA A 82 10.16 2.70 -1.06
CA ALA A 82 9.70 3.95 -0.42
C ALA A 82 9.63 5.14 -1.37
N HIS A 83 10.37 5.13 -2.48
CA HIS A 83 10.36 6.22 -3.46
C HIS A 83 9.31 6.02 -4.57
N LYS A 84 8.63 4.88 -4.59
CA LYS A 84 7.59 4.60 -5.58
C LYS A 84 6.22 4.91 -4.99
N LEU A 85 5.95 6.21 -4.88
CA LEU A 85 4.72 6.75 -4.32
C LEU A 85 3.71 7.05 -5.41
N ALA A 86 2.44 6.86 -5.11
CA ALA A 86 1.36 7.19 -6.02
C ALA A 86 0.14 7.65 -5.23
N THR A 87 -0.58 8.63 -5.77
CA THR A 87 -1.90 9.01 -5.28
C THR A 87 -2.94 8.28 -6.11
N LEU A 88 -3.80 7.53 -5.46
CA LEU A 88 -4.80 6.69 -6.11
C LEU A 88 -6.16 6.89 -5.49
N GLU A 89 -7.19 6.51 -6.21
CA GLU A 89 -8.56 6.48 -5.68
C GLU A 89 -8.69 5.35 -4.66
N LYS A 90 -9.26 5.67 -3.50
CA LYS A 90 -9.44 4.72 -2.40
C LYS A 90 -10.27 3.51 -2.81
N GLU A 91 -11.21 3.68 -3.74
CA GLU A 91 -12.05 2.58 -4.22
C GLU A 91 -11.27 1.50 -4.97
N MET A 92 -10.01 1.73 -5.32
CA MET A 92 -9.13 0.69 -5.85
C MET A 92 -8.71 -0.33 -4.80
N VAL A 93 -8.91 -0.03 -3.52
CA VAL A 93 -8.58 -0.97 -2.43
C VAL A 93 -9.63 -2.08 -2.40
N GLU A 94 -9.17 -3.32 -2.59
CA GLU A 94 -10.06 -4.48 -2.50
C GLU A 94 -10.19 -4.96 -1.05
N LEU A 95 -9.08 -5.01 -0.34
CA LEU A 95 -9.08 -5.43 1.07
C LEU A 95 -7.81 -4.96 1.78
N VAL A 96 -7.87 -4.95 3.10
CA VAL A 96 -6.70 -4.73 3.95
C VAL A 96 -6.13 -6.11 4.29
N MET A 97 -4.87 -6.33 3.92
CA MET A 97 -4.19 -7.62 4.11
C MET A 97 -3.59 -7.75 5.51
N GLY A 98 -3.08 -6.64 6.04
CA GLY A 98 -2.38 -6.60 7.31
C GLY A 98 -1.71 -5.25 7.50
N LYS A 99 -0.64 -5.24 8.26
CA LYS A 99 0.10 -3.99 8.52
C LYS A 99 1.57 -4.27 8.80
N ILE A 100 2.42 -3.28 8.55
CA ILE A 100 3.84 -3.32 8.90
C ILE A 100 4.00 -3.01 10.39
N ASP A 101 5.13 -3.43 10.97
CA ASP A 101 5.45 -3.14 12.36
C ASP A 101 6.08 -1.74 12.51
N ASN A 102 6.30 -1.34 13.76
CA ASN A 102 6.85 -0.03 14.07
C ASN A 102 8.28 0.14 13.57
N SER A 103 9.07 -0.93 13.54
CA SER A 103 10.44 -0.88 13.03
C SER A 103 10.47 -0.47 11.57
N ILE A 104 9.59 -1.06 10.76
CA ILE A 104 9.49 -0.72 9.34
C ILE A 104 8.95 0.69 9.16
N LYS A 105 7.97 1.10 9.98
CA LYS A 105 7.44 2.47 9.95
C LYS A 105 8.53 3.51 10.18
N GLU A 106 9.39 3.28 11.16
CA GLU A 106 10.47 4.22 11.48
C GLU A 106 11.50 4.29 10.34
N LYS A 107 11.87 3.15 9.77
CA LYS A 107 12.75 3.12 8.60
C LYS A 107 12.14 3.87 7.42
N PHE A 108 10.85 3.69 7.21
CA PHE A 108 10.14 4.38 6.13
C PHE A 108 10.17 5.89 6.31
N LYS A 109 9.90 6.38 7.53
CA LYS A 109 9.93 7.81 7.83
C LYS A 109 11.31 8.42 7.59
N LEU A 110 12.36 7.71 7.96
CA LEU A 110 13.73 8.17 7.71
C LEU A 110 14.02 8.31 6.21
N ILE A 111 13.56 7.35 5.42
CA ILE A 111 13.76 7.40 3.97
C ILE A 111 12.95 8.55 3.37
N LEU A 112 11.70 8.75 3.80
CA LEU A 112 10.88 9.85 3.30
C LEU A 112 11.56 11.20 3.53
N SER A 113 12.24 11.38 4.66
CA SER A 113 12.95 12.63 4.95
C SER A 113 14.07 12.93 3.96
N LYS A 114 14.54 11.92 3.25
CA LYS A 114 15.64 12.05 2.27
C LYS A 114 15.14 12.25 0.84
N LEU A 115 13.85 12.13 0.59
CA LEU A 115 13.32 12.22 -0.78
C LEU A 115 13.39 13.63 -1.36
N THR A 116 13.59 14.63 -0.51
CA THR A 116 13.69 16.03 -0.93
C THR A 116 15.13 16.52 -1.01
N ASP A 117 16.08 15.68 -0.79
CA ASP A 117 17.50 16.04 -0.84
C ASP A 117 18.03 16.24 -2.26
#